data_4f3b2110999ea52061a6e2467525db25
#
_entry.id   4f3b2110999ea52061a6e2467525db25
#
_cell.length_a   1.000
_cell.length_b   1.000
_cell.length_c   1.000
_cell.angle_alpha   90.00
_cell.angle_beta   90.00
_cell.angle_gamma   90.00
#
_symmetry.space_group_name_H-M   'P 1'
#
loop_
_entity.id
_entity.type
_entity.pdbx_description
1 polymer ?
#
loop_
_entity_poly.entity_id
_entity_poly.type
_entity_poly.pdbx_seq_one_letter_code
_entity_poly.pdbx_strand_id
1 'polypeptide(L)'
;MGTQELQVIEFEVTELVPAKVISNIDDLKKFMEIVKQKYEGWIVTEDDIDIAKSERTKLNKLEKKISDERKKIQKKANADIEALIENLKTYEKEVKGISNFIGEQLKGYDEKIREEKKVEVQKKINNIFTRNPGFKIFLEWNDKWLDKSFTFKKIENEVQKQYDELEKKQDFIN
;
A
#
# COMPACT_ATOMS: atom_id res chain seq x y z
N MET A 1 -12.60 -0.22 14.74
CA MET A 1 -11.33 -0.24 15.52
C MET A 1 -11.03 1.17 15.97
N GLY A 2 -10.89 1.41 17.29
CA GLY A 2 -10.53 2.76 17.77
C GLY A 2 -9.14 3.13 17.24
N THR A 3 -9.06 4.28 16.61
CA THR A 3 -7.83 4.86 16.09
C THR A 3 -6.96 5.36 17.25
N GLN A 4 -6.35 4.44 17.99
CA GLN A 4 -5.24 4.84 18.85
C GLN A 4 -4.09 5.25 17.94
N GLU A 5 -3.77 6.54 17.96
CA GLU A 5 -2.65 7.07 17.22
C GLU A 5 -1.35 6.40 17.68
N LEU A 6 -0.56 5.93 16.74
CA LEU A 6 0.73 5.33 17.05
C LEU A 6 1.67 6.44 17.54
N GLN A 7 1.92 6.51 18.85
CA GLN A 7 2.93 7.39 19.39
C GLN A 7 4.31 6.80 19.08
N VAL A 8 5.07 7.49 18.25
CA VAL A 8 6.42 7.08 17.91
C VAL A 8 7.33 7.48 19.06
N ILE A 9 7.87 6.50 19.77
CA ILE A 9 8.91 6.75 20.79
C ILE A 9 10.23 7.10 20.11
N GLU A 10 11.02 7.96 20.74
CA GLU A 10 12.41 8.18 20.39
C GLU A 10 13.27 7.18 21.13
N PHE A 11 13.91 6.29 20.38
CA PHE A 11 14.93 5.41 20.92
C PHE A 11 16.27 6.11 20.82
N GLU A 12 16.93 6.30 21.97
CA GLU A 12 18.27 6.86 22.06
C GLU A 12 19.13 6.06 23.03
N VAL A 13 20.42 6.07 22.79
CA VAL A 13 21.39 5.60 23.76
C VAL A 13 21.86 6.81 24.56
N THR A 14 21.40 6.91 25.79
CA THR A 14 21.66 8.05 26.67
C THR A 14 23.07 8.08 27.20
N GLU A 15 23.71 6.91 27.35
CA GLU A 15 25.08 6.78 27.79
C GLU A 15 25.74 5.55 27.17
N LEU A 16 26.98 5.72 26.72
CA LEU A 16 27.82 4.65 26.21
C LEU A 16 29.15 4.68 26.97
N VAL A 17 29.31 3.82 27.98
CA VAL A 17 30.54 3.67 28.74
C VAL A 17 31.20 2.36 28.31
N PRO A 18 32.53 2.26 28.23
CA PRO A 18 33.22 1.00 27.99
C PRO A 18 32.70 -0.10 28.95
N ALA A 19 32.21 -1.21 28.40
CA ALA A 19 31.61 -2.33 29.10
C ALA A 19 30.21 -2.08 29.74
N LYS A 20 29.56 -0.91 29.50
CA LYS A 20 28.20 -0.66 29.99
C LYS A 20 27.40 0.12 28.95
N VAL A 21 26.27 -0.44 28.53
CA VAL A 21 25.27 0.24 27.66
C VAL A 21 24.04 0.56 28.50
N ILE A 22 23.64 1.82 28.51
CA ILE A 22 22.41 2.28 29.12
C ILE A 22 21.51 2.73 27.97
N SER A 23 20.30 2.18 27.89
CA SER A 23 19.34 2.50 26.84
C SER A 23 17.91 2.24 27.33
N ASN A 24 16.92 2.73 26.62
CA ASN A 24 15.51 2.46 26.85
C ASN A 24 14.98 1.28 26.00
N ILE A 25 15.82 0.27 25.74
CA ILE A 25 15.48 -0.88 24.90
C ILE A 25 14.23 -1.64 25.40
N ASP A 26 14.00 -1.69 26.71
CA ASP A 26 12.82 -2.33 27.28
C ASP A 26 11.53 -1.57 26.93
N ASP A 27 11.58 -0.26 26.84
CA ASP A 27 10.46 0.55 26.41
C ASP A 27 10.18 0.33 24.92
N LEU A 28 11.21 0.26 24.09
CA LEU A 28 11.07 -0.10 22.68
C LEU A 28 10.46 -1.50 22.53
N LYS A 29 10.89 -2.47 23.33
CA LYS A 29 10.30 -3.82 23.33
C LYS A 29 8.80 -3.79 23.62
N LYS A 30 8.38 -3.10 24.70
CA LYS A 30 6.96 -2.95 25.05
C LYS A 30 6.18 -2.27 23.94
N PHE A 31 6.75 -1.22 23.37
CA PHE A 31 6.15 -0.52 22.24
C PHE A 31 5.96 -1.45 21.03
N MET A 32 6.96 -2.28 20.70
CA MET A 32 6.85 -3.23 19.60
C MET A 32 5.76 -4.29 19.81
N GLU A 33 5.55 -4.73 21.06
CA GLU A 33 4.40 -5.62 21.36
C GLU A 33 3.04 -4.92 21.09
N ILE A 34 2.92 -3.65 21.45
CA ILE A 34 1.72 -2.85 21.17
C ILE A 34 1.52 -2.70 19.66
N VAL A 35 2.60 -2.41 18.93
CA VAL A 35 2.57 -2.29 17.45
C VAL A 35 2.10 -3.60 16.81
N LYS A 36 2.64 -4.75 17.23
CA LYS A 36 2.24 -6.06 16.74
C LYS A 36 0.74 -6.30 16.97
N GLN A 37 0.28 -6.13 18.22
CA GLN A 37 -1.12 -6.32 18.60
C GLN A 37 -2.08 -5.40 17.82
N LYS A 38 -1.65 -4.14 17.56
CA LYS A 38 -2.46 -3.17 16.82
C LYS A 38 -2.77 -3.62 15.39
N TYR A 39 -1.85 -4.27 14.73
CA TYR A 39 -1.97 -4.64 13.31
C TYR A 39 -2.21 -6.14 13.08
N GLU A 40 -2.20 -6.94 14.14
CA GLU A 40 -2.50 -8.38 14.06
C GLU A 40 -3.92 -8.58 13.52
N GLY A 41 -4.04 -9.32 12.41
CA GLY A 41 -5.33 -9.61 11.78
C GLY A 41 -6.03 -8.40 11.14
N TRP A 42 -5.38 -7.24 11.01
CA TRP A 42 -5.98 -6.08 10.36
C TRP A 42 -6.10 -6.31 8.84
N ILE A 43 -7.33 -6.27 8.35
CA ILE A 43 -7.64 -6.32 6.92
C ILE A 43 -8.05 -4.92 6.49
N VAL A 44 -7.37 -4.37 5.50
CA VAL A 44 -7.65 -3.03 4.98
C VAL A 44 -8.94 -3.05 4.17
N THR A 45 -9.90 -2.23 4.58
CA THR A 45 -11.17 -2.00 3.89
C THR A 45 -11.14 -0.67 3.13
N GLU A 46 -12.20 -0.37 2.37
CA GLU A 46 -12.32 0.90 1.64
C GLU A 46 -12.24 2.12 2.57
N ASP A 47 -12.90 2.03 3.72
CA ASP A 47 -12.93 3.10 4.72
C ASP A 47 -11.57 3.30 5.42
N ASP A 48 -10.68 2.29 5.37
CA ASP A 48 -9.39 2.30 6.05
C ASP A 48 -8.22 2.72 5.15
N ILE A 49 -8.42 2.91 3.85
CA ILE A 49 -7.34 3.11 2.87
C ILE A 49 -6.41 4.26 3.26
N ASP A 50 -6.95 5.43 3.60
CA ASP A 50 -6.11 6.60 3.91
C ASP A 50 -5.43 6.43 5.27
N ILE A 51 -6.11 5.79 6.22
CA ILE A 51 -5.54 5.41 7.51
C ILE A 51 -4.38 4.44 7.29
N ALA A 52 -4.57 3.40 6.47
CA ALA A 52 -3.55 2.39 6.18
C ALA A 52 -2.31 3.00 5.53
N LYS A 53 -2.47 3.91 4.57
CA LYS A 53 -1.36 4.66 3.95
C LYS A 53 -0.59 5.50 4.98
N SER A 54 -1.33 6.19 5.86
CA SER A 54 -0.74 7.00 6.92
C SER A 54 0.03 6.14 7.91
N GLU A 55 -0.57 5.07 8.39
CA GLU A 55 0.06 4.14 9.35
C GLU A 55 1.30 3.46 8.73
N ARG A 56 1.24 3.01 7.49
CA ARG A 56 2.40 2.49 6.77
C ARG A 56 3.53 3.52 6.67
N THR A 57 3.20 4.78 6.42
CA THR A 57 4.19 5.87 6.38
C THR A 57 4.86 6.07 7.74
N LYS A 58 4.08 6.01 8.85
CA LYS A 58 4.60 6.10 10.22
C LYS A 58 5.54 4.91 10.54
N LEU A 59 5.15 3.69 10.16
CA LEU A 59 5.95 2.49 10.35
C LEU A 59 7.27 2.54 9.56
N ASN A 60 7.25 3.01 8.33
CA ASN A 60 8.48 3.20 7.54
C ASN A 60 9.42 4.24 8.16
N LYS A 61 8.87 5.32 8.75
CA LYS A 61 9.68 6.30 9.49
C LYS A 61 10.27 5.71 10.76
N LEU A 62 9.53 4.87 11.46
CA LEU A 62 10.00 4.17 12.66
C LEU A 62 11.12 3.19 12.31
N GLU A 63 10.93 2.36 11.29
CA GLU A 63 11.96 1.45 10.76
C GLU A 63 13.27 2.21 10.47
N LYS A 64 13.16 3.32 9.74
CA LYS A 64 14.30 4.15 9.39
C LYS A 64 15.01 4.72 10.63
N LYS A 65 14.26 5.22 11.63
CA LYS A 65 14.85 5.73 12.89
C LYS A 65 15.62 4.64 13.62
N ILE A 66 15.05 3.44 13.77
CA ILE A 66 15.69 2.28 14.39
C ILE A 66 16.97 1.90 13.64
N SER A 67 16.91 1.84 12.31
CA SER A 67 18.04 1.52 11.44
C SER A 67 19.18 2.54 11.59
N ASP A 68 18.83 3.82 11.56
CA ASP A 68 19.82 4.90 11.66
C ASP A 68 20.51 4.88 13.04
N GLU A 69 19.77 4.66 14.12
CA GLU A 69 20.32 4.58 15.47
C GLU A 69 21.21 3.34 15.63
N ARG A 70 20.77 2.19 15.13
CA ARG A 70 21.61 0.98 15.06
C ARG A 70 22.95 1.25 14.37
N LYS A 71 22.93 1.94 13.22
CA LYS A 71 24.15 2.28 12.47
C LYS A 71 25.07 3.22 13.24
N LYS A 72 24.50 4.19 13.97
CA LYS A 72 25.30 5.08 14.84
C LYS A 72 25.98 4.31 15.96
N ILE A 73 25.23 3.44 16.66
CA ILE A 73 25.76 2.58 17.71
C ILE A 73 26.88 1.71 17.15
N GLN A 74 26.64 1.05 16.01
CA GLN A 74 27.63 0.18 15.38
C GLN A 74 28.96 0.90 15.05
N LYS A 75 28.89 2.18 14.71
CA LYS A 75 30.10 2.99 14.45
C LYS A 75 30.87 3.37 15.72
N LYS A 76 30.22 3.39 16.87
CA LYS A 76 30.76 3.84 18.13
C LYS A 76 31.20 2.71 19.09
N ALA A 77 30.91 1.48 18.71
CA ALA A 77 30.78 0.40 19.65
C ALA A 77 31.89 -0.65 19.63
N ASN A 78 32.09 -1.23 20.82
CA ASN A 78 32.84 -2.46 21.07
C ASN A 78 31.92 -3.70 21.09
N ALA A 79 32.52 -4.89 21.23
CA ALA A 79 31.83 -6.19 21.23
C ALA A 79 30.62 -6.31 22.19
N ASP A 80 30.63 -5.56 23.28
CA ASP A 80 29.59 -5.63 24.34
C ASP A 80 28.23 -5.10 23.95
N ILE A 81 28.10 -4.45 22.78
CA ILE A 81 26.78 -3.97 22.26
C ILE A 81 26.20 -4.84 21.15
N GLU A 82 26.81 -5.95 20.82
CA GLU A 82 26.30 -6.85 19.77
C GLU A 82 24.87 -7.30 20.05
N ALA A 83 24.54 -7.59 21.31
CA ALA A 83 23.17 -7.98 21.70
C ALA A 83 22.14 -6.85 21.46
N LEU A 84 22.48 -5.60 21.78
CA LEU A 84 21.64 -4.44 21.52
C LEU A 84 21.45 -4.23 20.01
N ILE A 85 22.55 -4.31 19.25
CA ILE A 85 22.51 -4.18 17.80
C ILE A 85 21.62 -5.27 17.19
N GLU A 86 21.70 -6.51 17.67
CA GLU A 86 20.87 -7.60 17.15
C GLU A 86 19.39 -7.42 17.47
N ASN A 87 19.06 -6.94 18.67
CA ASN A 87 17.68 -6.56 18.99
C ASN A 87 17.16 -5.46 18.07
N LEU A 88 17.96 -4.43 17.82
CA LEU A 88 17.57 -3.34 16.91
C LEU A 88 17.37 -3.82 15.47
N LYS A 89 18.22 -4.72 14.98
CA LYS A 89 18.03 -5.37 13.66
C LYS A 89 16.72 -6.17 13.61
N THR A 90 16.41 -6.86 14.70
CA THR A 90 15.18 -7.64 14.78
C THR A 90 13.96 -6.73 14.70
N TYR A 91 13.92 -5.64 15.48
CA TYR A 91 12.81 -4.69 15.46
C TYR A 91 12.71 -3.94 14.12
N GLU A 92 13.84 -3.59 13.50
CA GLU A 92 13.87 -3.03 12.15
C GLU A 92 13.15 -3.96 11.14
N LYS A 93 13.45 -5.27 11.19
CA LYS A 93 12.80 -6.28 10.33
C LYS A 93 11.33 -6.44 10.64
N GLU A 94 10.95 -6.44 11.91
CA GLU A 94 9.55 -6.55 12.33
C GLU A 94 8.72 -5.37 11.82
N VAL A 95 9.21 -4.14 12.02
CA VAL A 95 8.54 -2.92 11.52
C VAL A 95 8.41 -2.95 10.01
N LYS A 96 9.47 -3.36 9.31
CA LYS A 96 9.44 -3.51 7.86
C LYS A 96 8.44 -4.58 7.41
N GLY A 97 8.38 -5.70 8.14
CA GLY A 97 7.39 -6.77 7.87
C GLY A 97 5.96 -6.26 7.98
N ILE A 98 5.64 -5.51 9.04
CA ILE A 98 4.32 -4.89 9.25
C ILE A 98 4.01 -3.89 8.14
N SER A 99 4.97 -3.04 7.78
CA SER A 99 4.79 -2.07 6.68
C SER A 99 4.52 -2.76 5.34
N ASN A 100 5.23 -3.84 5.04
CA ASN A 100 5.02 -4.63 3.83
C ASN A 100 3.65 -5.29 3.83
N PHE A 101 3.23 -5.87 4.97
CA PHE A 101 1.89 -6.45 5.13
C PHE A 101 0.79 -5.44 4.78
N ILE A 102 0.86 -4.23 5.34
CA ILE A 102 -0.09 -3.16 5.00
C ILE A 102 -0.01 -2.80 3.51
N GLY A 103 1.20 -2.77 2.95
CA GLY A 103 1.41 -2.51 1.52
C GLY A 103 0.73 -3.54 0.61
N GLU A 104 0.78 -4.81 0.99
CA GLU A 104 0.10 -5.90 0.26
C GLU A 104 -1.42 -5.79 0.37
N GLN A 105 -1.95 -5.43 1.57
CA GLN A 105 -3.38 -5.19 1.75
C GLN A 105 -3.88 -4.03 0.86
N LEU A 106 -3.11 -2.94 0.79
CA LEU A 106 -3.42 -1.80 -0.09
C LEU A 106 -3.41 -2.21 -1.56
N LYS A 107 -2.44 -3.02 -1.99
CA LYS A 107 -2.36 -3.54 -3.35
C LYS A 107 -3.56 -4.43 -3.69
N GLY A 108 -3.89 -5.37 -2.79
CA GLY A 108 -5.06 -6.25 -2.97
C GLY A 108 -6.37 -5.47 -3.06
N TYR A 109 -6.51 -4.40 -2.26
CA TYR A 109 -7.66 -3.50 -2.35
C TYR A 109 -7.71 -2.77 -3.71
N ASP A 110 -6.59 -2.23 -4.19
CA ASP A 110 -6.54 -1.56 -5.48
C ASP A 110 -6.86 -2.51 -6.64
N GLU A 111 -6.40 -3.76 -6.57
CA GLU A 111 -6.74 -4.81 -7.54
C GLU A 111 -8.25 -5.12 -7.53
N LYS A 112 -8.87 -5.23 -6.33
CA LYS A 112 -10.31 -5.42 -6.19
C LYS A 112 -11.10 -4.28 -6.84
N ILE A 113 -10.77 -3.03 -6.55
CA ILE A 113 -11.41 -1.85 -7.15
C ILE A 113 -11.26 -1.86 -8.68
N ARG A 114 -10.10 -2.27 -9.17
CA ARG A 114 -9.84 -2.38 -10.62
C ARG A 114 -10.73 -3.44 -11.28
N GLU A 115 -10.93 -4.59 -10.65
CA GLU A 115 -11.82 -5.65 -11.16
C GLU A 115 -13.30 -5.23 -11.08
N GLU A 116 -13.74 -4.61 -9.99
CA GLU A 116 -15.10 -4.05 -9.88
C GLU A 116 -15.36 -3.02 -11.00
N LYS A 117 -14.42 -2.12 -11.23
CA LYS A 117 -14.50 -1.15 -12.31
C LYS A 117 -14.56 -1.82 -13.69
N LYS A 118 -13.79 -2.88 -13.91
CA LYS A 118 -13.79 -3.64 -15.16
C LYS A 118 -15.16 -4.24 -15.46
N VAL A 119 -15.83 -4.80 -14.44
CA VAL A 119 -17.19 -5.31 -14.56
C VAL A 119 -18.16 -4.21 -14.98
N GLU A 120 -18.09 -3.03 -14.36
CA GLU A 120 -18.95 -1.89 -14.69
C GLU A 120 -18.67 -1.35 -16.11
N VAL A 121 -17.39 -1.25 -16.48
CA VAL A 121 -17.00 -0.87 -17.86
C VAL A 121 -17.56 -1.87 -18.86
N GLN A 122 -17.46 -3.16 -18.58
CA GLN A 122 -17.99 -4.21 -19.46
C GLN A 122 -19.52 -4.11 -19.63
N LYS A 123 -20.26 -3.80 -18.55
CA LYS A 123 -21.71 -3.55 -18.63
C LYS A 123 -22.02 -2.37 -19.55
N LYS A 124 -21.26 -1.27 -19.42
CA LYS A 124 -21.47 -0.07 -20.25
C LYS A 124 -21.15 -0.35 -21.73
N ILE A 125 -20.08 -1.07 -22.01
CA ILE A 125 -19.76 -1.55 -23.36
C ILE A 125 -20.92 -2.38 -23.91
N ASN A 126 -21.42 -3.35 -23.13
CA ASN A 126 -22.54 -4.18 -23.56
C ASN A 126 -23.80 -3.36 -23.92
N ASN A 127 -24.10 -2.33 -23.14
CA ASN A 127 -25.22 -1.44 -23.38
C ASN A 127 -25.04 -0.65 -24.69
N ILE A 128 -23.85 -0.12 -24.95
CA ILE A 128 -23.60 0.63 -26.21
C ILE A 128 -23.70 -0.29 -27.41
N PHE A 129 -23.20 -1.51 -27.35
CA PHE A 129 -23.19 -2.48 -28.43
C PHE A 129 -24.48 -3.30 -28.53
N THR A 130 -25.55 -2.93 -27.82
CA THR A 130 -26.81 -3.69 -27.81
C THR A 130 -27.45 -3.81 -29.22
N ARG A 131 -27.35 -2.76 -30.06
CA ARG A 131 -27.92 -2.74 -31.41
C ARG A 131 -27.15 -3.64 -32.39
N ASN A 132 -25.82 -3.64 -32.29
CA ASN A 132 -24.92 -4.42 -33.15
C ASN A 132 -23.88 -5.17 -32.30
N PRO A 133 -24.26 -6.28 -31.65
CA PRO A 133 -23.37 -7.02 -30.76
C PRO A 133 -22.11 -7.55 -31.45
N GLY A 134 -22.19 -7.84 -32.76
CA GLY A 134 -21.06 -8.32 -33.55
C GLY A 134 -19.90 -7.32 -33.68
N PHE A 135 -20.17 -6.02 -33.53
CA PHE A 135 -19.12 -5.00 -33.57
C PHE A 135 -18.17 -5.06 -32.39
N LYS A 136 -18.58 -5.72 -31.33
CA LYS A 136 -17.76 -5.84 -30.10
C LYS A 136 -16.40 -6.49 -30.31
N ILE A 137 -16.28 -7.36 -31.30
CA ILE A 137 -15.01 -8.02 -31.65
C ILE A 137 -13.95 -7.03 -32.16
N PHE A 138 -14.38 -5.87 -32.64
CA PHE A 138 -13.52 -4.81 -33.16
C PHE A 138 -13.23 -3.70 -32.16
N LEU A 139 -13.81 -3.80 -30.93
CA LEU A 139 -13.56 -2.82 -29.88
C LEU A 139 -12.11 -2.92 -29.39
N GLU A 140 -11.39 -1.82 -29.46
CA GLU A 140 -10.06 -1.70 -28.89
C GLU A 140 -10.17 -1.39 -27.40
N TRP A 141 -9.75 -2.36 -26.57
CA TRP A 141 -9.71 -2.20 -25.14
C TRP A 141 -8.56 -1.28 -24.72
N ASN A 142 -8.83 -0.35 -23.82
CA ASN A 142 -7.81 0.54 -23.25
C ASN A 142 -7.66 0.27 -21.75
N ASP A 143 -6.50 -0.25 -21.32
CA ASP A 143 -6.23 -0.57 -19.91
C ASP A 143 -6.31 0.64 -18.98
N LYS A 144 -6.11 1.85 -19.51
CA LYS A 144 -6.28 3.11 -18.76
C LYS A 144 -7.73 3.34 -18.30
N TRP A 145 -8.71 2.69 -18.92
CA TRP A 145 -10.10 2.77 -18.45
C TRP A 145 -10.27 2.29 -17.02
N LEU A 146 -9.36 1.42 -16.55
CA LEU A 146 -9.38 0.89 -15.20
C LEU A 146 -8.69 1.81 -14.18
N ASP A 147 -8.02 2.86 -14.61
CA ASP A 147 -7.38 3.82 -13.71
C ASP A 147 -8.42 4.65 -12.96
N LYS A 148 -8.18 4.96 -11.67
CA LYS A 148 -9.09 5.74 -10.83
C LYS A 148 -9.42 7.11 -11.42
N SER A 149 -8.48 7.72 -12.12
CA SER A 149 -8.63 9.04 -12.76
C SER A 149 -9.49 9.01 -14.03
N PHE A 150 -9.73 7.84 -14.61
CA PHE A 150 -10.50 7.71 -15.84
C PHE A 150 -11.99 7.51 -15.54
N THR A 151 -12.79 8.56 -15.74
CA THR A 151 -14.21 8.54 -15.39
C THR A 151 -15.03 7.67 -16.33
N PHE A 152 -16.14 7.09 -15.84
CA PHE A 152 -17.05 6.30 -16.65
C PHE A 152 -17.58 7.08 -17.86
N LYS A 153 -17.85 8.39 -17.71
CA LYS A 153 -18.29 9.25 -18.81
C LYS A 153 -17.26 9.34 -19.94
N LYS A 154 -15.96 9.42 -19.58
CA LYS A 154 -14.90 9.40 -20.61
C LYS A 154 -14.83 8.05 -21.31
N ILE A 155 -14.98 6.96 -20.57
CA ILE A 155 -15.01 5.61 -21.14
C ILE A 155 -16.18 5.47 -22.13
N GLU A 156 -17.38 5.84 -21.70
CA GLU A 156 -18.57 5.80 -22.57
C GLU A 156 -18.36 6.61 -23.85
N ASN A 157 -17.78 7.79 -23.75
CA ASN A 157 -17.50 8.63 -24.92
C ASN A 157 -16.49 7.97 -25.87
N GLU A 158 -15.42 7.36 -25.35
CA GLU A 158 -14.44 6.67 -26.18
C GLU A 158 -15.03 5.43 -26.85
N VAL A 159 -15.79 4.64 -26.09
CA VAL A 159 -16.47 3.43 -26.61
C VAL A 159 -17.53 3.81 -27.65
N GLN A 160 -18.34 4.85 -27.40
CA GLN A 160 -19.33 5.34 -28.33
C GLN A 160 -18.68 5.81 -29.65
N LYS A 161 -17.55 6.54 -29.55
CA LYS A 161 -16.82 6.97 -30.73
C LYS A 161 -16.35 5.79 -31.58
N GLN A 162 -15.83 4.75 -30.95
CA GLN A 162 -15.43 3.53 -31.66
C GLN A 162 -16.65 2.85 -32.33
N TYR A 163 -17.79 2.80 -31.63
CA TYR A 163 -19.03 2.24 -32.16
C TYR A 163 -19.51 3.02 -33.39
N ASP A 164 -19.56 4.34 -33.29
CA ASP A 164 -20.02 5.22 -34.41
C ASP A 164 -19.10 5.11 -35.65
N GLU A 165 -17.80 4.92 -35.44
CA GLU A 165 -16.83 4.67 -36.51
C GLU A 165 -17.07 3.33 -37.19
N LEU A 166 -17.47 2.29 -36.45
CA LEU A 166 -17.83 0.98 -37.01
C LEU A 166 -19.15 1.03 -37.80
N GLU A 167 -20.15 1.73 -37.29
CA GLU A 167 -21.44 1.94 -38.04
C GLU A 167 -21.17 2.63 -39.37
N LYS A 168 -20.41 3.71 -39.38
CA LYS A 168 -20.07 4.41 -40.64
C LYS A 168 -19.37 3.50 -41.65
N LYS A 169 -18.42 2.66 -41.17
CA LYS A 169 -17.75 1.70 -42.06
C LYS A 169 -18.70 0.66 -42.65
N GLN A 170 -19.67 0.21 -41.88
CA GLN A 170 -20.70 -0.74 -42.37
C GLN A 170 -21.59 -0.11 -43.42
N ASP A 171 -22.00 1.15 -43.24
CA ASP A 171 -22.86 1.88 -44.18
C ASP A 171 -22.17 2.16 -45.53
N PHE A 172 -20.81 2.17 -45.58
CA PHE A 172 -20.05 2.31 -46.81
C PHE A 172 -19.89 0.99 -47.60
N ILE A 173 -20.22 -0.15 -46.98
CA ILE A 173 -20.01 -1.48 -47.58
C ILE A 173 -21.35 -2.03 -48.11
N ASN A 174 -22.50 -1.51 -47.64
CA ASN A 174 -23.86 -1.85 -48.09
C ASN A 174 -24.33 -0.90 -49.20
#